data_13093f84e9c7f9ed50eba81825288f76
#
_entry.id   13093f84e9c7f9ed50eba81825288f76
#
_cell.length_a   1.000
_cell.length_b   1.000
_cell.length_c   1.000
_cell.angle_alpha   90.00
_cell.angle_beta   90.00
_cell.angle_gamma   90.00
#
_symmetry.space_group_name_H-M   'P 1'
#
loop_
_entity.id
_entity.type
_entity.pdbx_description
1 polymer ?
#
loop_
_entity_poly.entity_id
_entity_poly.type
_entity_poly.pdbx_seq_one_letter_code
_entity_poly.pdbx_strand_id
1 'polypeptide(L)'
;YTWIIGLIVTLFLIIVPIILFASNEAQAVDEPWSSLPERPPHTDHTDLMTGPYETGQEVTEACLECHEDAGHEMIETVHWKWESDPVLLPGRDEEVTIGKKNQINNFCIGIQGNWTGCTRCHAGYGWDSAEFDFSNESNVDCLACHEQTGTYVKSNSGLPSEGVDLVSAAQSVSTPTRLNCGSCHFNGGGGNAVKHGDLDSSLFY
;
A
#
# COMPACT_ATOMS: atom_id res chain seq x y z
N TYR A 1 54.66 -13.62 -34.16
CA TYR A 1 53.37 -14.36 -34.09
C TYR A 1 52.75 -14.33 -32.67
N THR A 2 53.47 -13.86 -31.64
CA THR A 2 52.95 -13.79 -30.24
C THR A 2 51.73 -12.90 -30.09
N TRP A 3 51.61 -11.82 -30.87
CA TRP A 3 50.44 -10.94 -30.86
C TRP A 3 49.16 -11.61 -31.38
N ILE A 4 49.29 -12.56 -32.36
CA ILE A 4 48.13 -13.32 -32.87
C ILE A 4 47.60 -14.26 -31.78
N ILE A 5 48.48 -14.91 -31.04
CA ILE A 5 48.09 -15.76 -29.91
C ILE A 5 47.39 -14.93 -28.85
N GLY A 6 47.93 -13.75 -28.54
CA GLY A 6 47.27 -12.81 -27.60
C GLY A 6 45.87 -12.40 -28.05
N LEU A 7 45.69 -12.09 -29.34
CA LEU A 7 44.40 -11.74 -29.89
C LEU A 7 43.37 -12.90 -29.77
N ILE A 8 43.81 -14.13 -30.13
CA ILE A 8 42.94 -15.31 -30.06
C ILE A 8 42.51 -15.58 -28.61
N VAL A 9 43.45 -15.52 -27.67
CA VAL A 9 43.14 -15.72 -26.24
C VAL A 9 42.17 -14.63 -25.72
N THR A 10 42.38 -13.38 -26.10
CA THR A 10 41.50 -12.28 -25.70
C THR A 10 40.10 -12.47 -26.27
N LEU A 11 39.97 -12.80 -27.55
CA LEU A 11 38.68 -13.07 -28.17
C LEU A 11 37.97 -14.28 -27.51
N PHE A 12 38.72 -15.33 -27.19
CA PHE A 12 38.17 -16.49 -26.50
C PHE A 12 37.62 -16.12 -25.09
N LEU A 13 38.37 -15.33 -24.32
CA LEU A 13 37.99 -14.88 -23.01
C LEU A 13 36.78 -13.95 -23.02
N ILE A 14 36.51 -13.27 -24.12
CA ILE A 14 35.34 -12.40 -24.29
C ILE A 14 34.13 -13.17 -24.83
N ILE A 15 34.34 -13.94 -25.91
CA ILE A 15 33.23 -14.57 -26.64
C ILE A 15 32.65 -15.76 -25.86
N VAL A 16 33.48 -16.56 -25.18
CA VAL A 16 33.02 -17.74 -24.47
C VAL A 16 32.08 -17.35 -23.32
N PRO A 17 32.35 -16.37 -22.44
CA PRO A 17 31.39 -15.91 -21.46
C PRO A 17 30.12 -15.36 -22.10
N ILE A 18 30.22 -14.58 -23.17
CA ILE A 18 29.06 -14.05 -23.88
C ILE A 18 28.17 -15.21 -24.36
N ILE A 19 28.73 -16.23 -25.00
CA ILE A 19 27.97 -17.39 -25.48
C ILE A 19 27.36 -18.16 -24.29
N LEU A 20 28.13 -18.39 -23.23
CA LEU A 20 27.65 -19.17 -22.08
C LEU A 20 26.57 -18.45 -21.25
N PHE A 21 26.61 -17.13 -21.19
CA PHE A 21 25.70 -16.36 -20.37
C PHE A 21 24.59 -15.62 -21.15
N ALA A 22 24.80 -15.34 -22.45
CA ALA A 22 23.79 -14.74 -23.31
C ALA A 22 22.80 -15.74 -23.92
N SER A 23 23.14 -17.03 -23.95
CA SER A 23 22.28 -18.09 -24.50
C SER A 23 21.27 -18.68 -23.54
N ASN A 24 21.14 -18.17 -22.33
CA ASN A 24 19.93 -18.36 -21.57
C ASN A 24 18.90 -17.33 -22.08
N GLU A 25 18.29 -17.57 -23.23
CA GLU A 25 16.88 -17.23 -23.35
C GLU A 25 16.25 -17.82 -22.07
N ALA A 26 15.86 -16.94 -21.15
CA ALA A 26 15.03 -17.33 -20.04
C ALA A 26 13.94 -18.19 -20.68
N GLN A 27 13.95 -19.50 -20.41
CA GLN A 27 12.77 -20.32 -20.67
C GLN A 27 11.65 -19.46 -20.16
N ALA A 28 10.72 -19.07 -21.02
CA ALA A 28 9.55 -18.37 -20.63
C ALA A 28 9.00 -19.18 -19.44
N VAL A 29 9.34 -18.74 -18.24
CA VAL A 29 8.72 -19.27 -17.02
C VAL A 29 7.27 -18.92 -17.32
N ASP A 30 6.44 -19.91 -17.54
CA ASP A 30 5.00 -19.71 -17.55
C ASP A 30 4.75 -18.75 -16.39
N GLU A 31 4.32 -17.54 -16.73
CA GLU A 31 4.16 -16.52 -15.68
C GLU A 31 3.40 -17.19 -14.55
N PRO A 32 3.91 -17.17 -13.29
CA PRO A 32 3.26 -17.90 -12.19
C PRO A 32 1.77 -17.55 -12.05
N TRP A 33 1.39 -16.44 -12.67
CA TRP A 33 0.06 -15.86 -12.67
C TRP A 33 -0.82 -16.31 -13.83
N SER A 34 -0.27 -16.98 -14.87
CA SER A 34 -1.04 -17.44 -16.04
C SER A 34 -2.11 -18.47 -15.70
N SER A 35 -1.97 -19.15 -14.56
CA SER A 35 -2.95 -20.12 -14.05
C SER A 35 -4.04 -19.51 -13.16
N LEU A 36 -3.95 -18.22 -12.85
CA LEU A 36 -4.99 -17.59 -12.05
C LEU A 36 -6.24 -17.36 -12.90
N PRO A 37 -7.44 -17.61 -12.34
CA PRO A 37 -8.68 -17.29 -13.04
C PRO A 37 -8.73 -15.79 -13.37
N GLU A 38 -9.21 -15.46 -14.56
CA GLU A 38 -9.49 -14.07 -14.92
C GLU A 38 -10.47 -13.48 -13.90
N ARG A 39 -10.13 -12.32 -13.39
CA ARG A 39 -11.04 -11.58 -12.52
C ARG A 39 -12.20 -11.06 -13.35
N PRO A 40 -13.44 -11.09 -12.82
CA PRO A 40 -14.55 -10.45 -13.50
C PRO A 40 -14.22 -8.94 -13.70
N PRO A 41 -14.72 -8.35 -14.79
CA PRO A 41 -14.54 -6.91 -15.02
C PRO A 41 -15.09 -6.13 -13.82
N HIS A 42 -14.39 -5.06 -13.45
CA HIS A 42 -14.82 -4.19 -12.37
C HIS A 42 -16.12 -3.47 -12.77
N THR A 43 -17.05 -3.36 -11.81
CA THR A 43 -18.30 -2.63 -12.02
C THR A 43 -18.01 -1.13 -12.18
N ASP A 44 -18.62 -0.49 -13.16
CA ASP A 44 -18.56 0.96 -13.32
C ASP A 44 -19.42 1.63 -12.22
N HIS A 45 -18.79 2.51 -11.44
CA HIS A 45 -19.43 3.20 -10.32
C HIS A 45 -19.93 4.62 -10.68
N THR A 46 -19.75 5.06 -11.93
CA THR A 46 -20.07 6.43 -12.36
C THR A 46 -21.53 6.80 -12.06
N ASP A 47 -22.47 5.91 -12.35
CA ASP A 47 -23.89 6.15 -12.11
C ASP A 47 -24.36 5.73 -10.71
N LEU A 48 -23.50 5.04 -9.94
CA LEU A 48 -23.82 4.55 -8.60
C LEU A 48 -23.41 5.57 -7.52
N MET A 49 -22.26 6.22 -7.71
CA MET A 49 -21.70 7.16 -6.73
C MET A 49 -21.99 8.61 -7.17
N THR A 50 -23.23 9.04 -6.96
CA THR A 50 -23.72 10.33 -7.50
C THR A 50 -23.53 11.53 -6.57
N GLY A 51 -23.25 11.29 -5.27
CA GLY A 51 -23.05 12.36 -4.28
C GLY A 51 -24.29 13.25 -4.04
N PRO A 52 -24.14 14.48 -3.56
CA PRO A 52 -22.85 15.06 -3.16
C PRO A 52 -22.29 14.42 -1.89
N TYR A 53 -20.95 14.43 -1.71
CA TYR A 53 -20.26 13.98 -0.51
C TYR A 53 -19.46 15.13 0.09
N GLU A 54 -19.67 15.45 1.35
CA GLU A 54 -18.92 16.49 2.07
C GLU A 54 -17.74 15.89 2.83
N THR A 55 -17.85 14.61 3.22
CA THR A 55 -16.84 13.90 4.02
C THR A 55 -16.47 12.54 3.42
N GLY A 56 -15.29 12.02 3.77
CA GLY A 56 -14.89 10.67 3.38
C GLY A 56 -15.81 9.59 3.98
N GLN A 57 -16.34 9.84 5.16
CA GLN A 57 -17.28 8.95 5.85
C GLN A 57 -18.58 8.77 5.03
N GLU A 58 -19.12 9.84 4.46
CA GLU A 58 -20.32 9.75 3.60
C GLU A 58 -20.05 8.90 2.34
N VAL A 59 -18.84 8.95 1.79
CA VAL A 59 -18.44 8.07 0.68
C VAL A 59 -18.44 6.61 1.16
N THR A 60 -17.84 6.35 2.32
CA THR A 60 -17.76 4.99 2.88
C THR A 60 -19.15 4.44 3.19
N GLU A 61 -20.03 5.23 3.79
CA GLU A 61 -21.42 4.83 4.05
C GLU A 61 -22.14 4.44 2.75
N ALA A 62 -21.98 5.23 1.67
CA ALA A 62 -22.53 4.89 0.36
C ALA A 62 -21.92 3.60 -0.22
N CYS A 63 -20.62 3.34 -0.02
CA CYS A 63 -20.01 2.08 -0.43
C CYS A 63 -20.60 0.88 0.33
N LEU A 64 -20.81 1.03 1.64
CA LEU A 64 -21.31 -0.03 2.50
C LEU A 64 -22.78 -0.40 2.23
N GLU A 65 -23.55 0.45 1.54
CA GLU A 65 -24.91 0.09 1.08
C GLU A 65 -24.94 -1.14 0.16
N CYS A 66 -23.85 -1.37 -0.59
CA CYS A 66 -23.70 -2.52 -1.50
C CYS A 66 -22.62 -3.50 -1.05
N HIS A 67 -21.60 -3.02 -0.37
CA HIS A 67 -20.45 -3.80 0.13
C HIS A 67 -20.58 -4.02 1.65
N GLU A 68 -21.68 -4.61 2.08
CA GLU A 68 -22.11 -4.70 3.48
C GLU A 68 -21.05 -5.25 4.45
N ASP A 69 -20.26 -6.24 4.02
CA ASP A 69 -19.24 -6.89 4.85
C ASP A 69 -17.86 -6.21 4.78
N ALA A 70 -17.63 -5.34 3.79
CA ALA A 70 -16.29 -4.80 3.50
C ALA A 70 -15.73 -3.92 4.64
N GLY A 71 -16.59 -3.19 5.33
CA GLY A 71 -16.20 -2.40 6.52
C GLY A 71 -15.68 -3.31 7.61
N HIS A 72 -16.47 -4.34 7.95
CA HIS A 72 -16.12 -5.32 8.96
C HIS A 72 -14.82 -6.07 8.62
N GLU A 73 -14.67 -6.54 7.39
CA GLU A 73 -13.45 -7.21 6.94
C GLU A 73 -12.22 -6.28 7.04
N MET A 74 -12.38 -5.00 6.69
CA MET A 74 -11.29 -4.04 6.72
C MET A 74 -10.82 -3.73 8.14
N ILE A 75 -11.74 -3.57 9.12
CA ILE A 75 -11.36 -3.26 10.51
C ILE A 75 -10.58 -4.40 11.19
N GLU A 76 -10.63 -5.62 10.65
CA GLU A 76 -9.85 -6.75 11.14
C GLU A 76 -8.41 -6.78 10.60
N THR A 77 -8.06 -5.93 9.63
CA THR A 77 -6.74 -5.93 9.00
C THR A 77 -5.67 -5.17 9.77
N VAL A 78 -4.40 -5.45 9.45
CA VAL A 78 -3.26 -4.67 9.97
C VAL A 78 -3.23 -3.23 9.45
N HIS A 79 -3.85 -2.94 8.31
CA HIS A 79 -3.97 -1.58 7.77
C HIS A 79 -4.89 -0.69 8.62
N TRP A 80 -5.84 -1.32 9.32
CA TRP A 80 -6.71 -0.65 10.27
C TRP A 80 -6.14 -0.65 11.68
N LYS A 81 -5.83 -1.83 12.21
CA LYS A 81 -5.40 -2.00 13.62
C LYS A 81 -4.02 -1.37 13.89
N TRP A 82 -3.13 -1.35 12.90
CA TRP A 82 -1.73 -0.97 13.03
C TRP A 82 -0.96 -1.74 14.11
N GLU A 83 -1.41 -2.91 14.41
CA GLU A 83 -0.81 -3.84 15.35
C GLU A 83 -1.01 -5.29 14.88
N SER A 84 -0.12 -6.17 15.31
CA SER A 84 -0.22 -7.62 15.07
C SER A 84 -1.28 -8.25 15.94
N ASP A 85 -1.60 -9.51 15.65
CA ASP A 85 -2.22 -10.36 16.65
C ASP A 85 -1.32 -10.46 17.88
N PRO A 86 -1.88 -10.79 19.08
CA PRO A 86 -1.10 -10.99 20.29
C PRO A 86 -0.02 -12.04 20.09
N VAL A 87 1.21 -11.73 20.51
CA VAL A 87 2.37 -12.63 20.43
C VAL A 87 3.10 -12.68 21.76
N LEU A 88 3.54 -13.86 22.16
CA LEU A 88 4.40 -14.03 23.33
C LEU A 88 5.86 -13.80 22.94
N LEU A 89 6.45 -12.73 23.45
CA LEU A 89 7.85 -12.40 23.17
C LEU A 89 8.79 -13.15 24.14
N PRO A 90 10.03 -13.48 23.70
CA PRO A 90 11.03 -14.06 24.57
C PRO A 90 11.29 -13.21 25.81
N GLY A 91 11.17 -13.82 27.00
CA GLY A 91 11.38 -13.14 28.29
C GLY A 91 10.19 -12.33 28.79
N ARG A 92 9.01 -12.52 28.20
CA ARG A 92 7.75 -12.00 28.71
C ARG A 92 6.83 -13.14 29.12
N ASP A 93 6.02 -12.91 30.15
CA ASP A 93 5.02 -13.85 30.64
C ASP A 93 3.62 -13.57 30.07
N GLU A 94 3.44 -12.42 29.42
CA GLU A 94 2.19 -11.97 28.82
C GLU A 94 2.36 -11.71 27.31
N GLU A 95 1.30 -12.00 26.55
CA GLU A 95 1.23 -11.66 25.15
C GLU A 95 1.12 -10.15 24.96
N VAL A 96 1.72 -9.65 23.89
CA VAL A 96 1.68 -8.22 23.51
C VAL A 96 1.38 -8.09 22.02
N THR A 97 0.71 -7.02 21.63
CA THR A 97 0.57 -6.66 20.23
C THR A 97 1.73 -5.77 19.80
N ILE A 98 2.19 -5.91 18.57
CA ILE A 98 3.35 -5.18 18.04
C ILE A 98 2.97 -4.52 16.72
N GLY A 99 3.16 -3.22 16.61
CA GLY A 99 2.90 -2.50 15.37
C GLY A 99 3.15 -1.01 15.49
N LYS A 100 2.86 -0.27 14.43
CA LYS A 100 3.09 1.17 14.38
C LYS A 100 2.31 1.92 15.46
N LYS A 101 1.18 1.38 15.91
CA LYS A 101 0.35 1.92 16.98
C LYS A 101 1.09 2.03 18.31
N ASN A 102 1.98 1.09 18.62
CA ASN A 102 2.60 0.94 19.94
C ASN A 102 4.13 0.85 19.93
N GLN A 103 4.78 0.93 18.76
CA GLN A 103 6.22 0.95 18.62
C GLN A 103 6.77 2.35 18.31
N ILE A 104 8.03 2.56 18.69
CA ILE A 104 8.77 3.77 18.31
C ILE A 104 9.19 3.65 16.84
N ASN A 105 8.93 4.70 16.06
CA ASN A 105 9.41 4.82 14.69
C ASN A 105 10.92 5.11 14.63
N ASN A 106 11.50 5.06 13.42
CA ASN A 106 12.93 5.27 13.17
C ASN A 106 13.49 6.60 13.68
N PHE A 107 12.64 7.63 13.83
CA PHE A 107 13.02 8.94 14.38
C PHE A 107 12.78 9.06 15.88
N CYS A 108 12.70 7.95 16.60
CA CYS A 108 12.42 7.90 18.04
C CYS A 108 11.09 8.57 18.43
N ILE A 109 10.12 8.61 17.52
CA ILE A 109 8.80 9.19 17.72
C ILE A 109 7.75 8.08 17.62
N GLY A 110 6.94 7.90 18.65
CA GLY A 110 5.71 7.11 18.60
C GLY A 110 4.56 7.95 18.05
N ILE A 111 3.52 7.30 17.54
CA ILE A 111 2.33 8.01 17.02
C ILE A 111 1.64 8.86 18.09
N GLN A 112 1.75 8.45 19.35
CA GLN A 112 1.19 9.17 20.50
C GLN A 112 1.77 10.59 20.68
N GLY A 113 2.98 10.84 20.19
CA GLY A 113 3.60 12.15 20.21
C GLY A 113 3.16 13.09 19.08
N ASN A 114 2.51 12.54 18.04
CA ASN A 114 2.05 13.30 16.88
C ASN A 114 0.95 12.53 16.13
N TRP A 115 -0.20 12.34 16.77
CA TRP A 115 -1.31 11.60 16.19
C TRP A 115 -1.62 12.04 14.76
N THR A 116 -2.00 13.27 14.59
CA THR A 116 -2.53 13.78 13.31
C THR A 116 -1.55 13.63 12.15
N GLY A 117 -0.26 13.87 12.38
CA GLY A 117 0.77 13.74 11.35
C GLY A 117 1.13 12.30 11.03
N CYS A 118 1.17 11.43 12.06
CA CYS A 118 1.55 10.03 11.88
C CYS A 118 0.43 9.17 11.28
N THR A 119 -0.83 9.50 11.58
CA THR A 119 -2.01 8.74 11.14
C THR A 119 -2.51 9.11 9.75
N ARG A 120 -1.85 10.06 9.06
CA ARG A 120 -2.14 10.39 7.66
C ARG A 120 -2.22 9.15 6.75
N CYS A 121 -1.36 8.17 6.96
CA CYS A 121 -1.31 6.93 6.18
C CYS A 121 -2.23 5.82 6.75
N HIS A 122 -3.02 6.11 7.77
CA HIS A 122 -4.01 5.15 8.26
C HIS A 122 -5.09 4.89 7.20
N ALA A 123 -5.54 3.66 7.07
CA ALA A 123 -6.60 3.29 6.14
C ALA A 123 -7.99 3.71 6.65
N GLY A 124 -8.06 4.87 7.31
CA GLY A 124 -9.26 5.43 7.90
C GLY A 124 -9.16 6.93 8.12
N TYR A 125 -10.26 7.51 8.54
CA TYR A 125 -10.47 8.93 8.76
C TYR A 125 -10.51 9.29 10.24
N GLY A 126 -9.90 10.40 10.61
CA GLY A 126 -10.14 11.06 11.89
C GLY A 126 -9.37 10.50 13.08
N TRP A 127 -8.33 9.69 12.86
CA TRP A 127 -7.50 9.21 13.98
C TRP A 127 -6.53 10.29 14.44
N ASP A 128 -6.95 11.08 15.43
CA ASP A 128 -6.23 12.24 15.98
C ASP A 128 -5.82 12.09 17.45
N SER A 129 -6.26 11.04 18.12
CA SER A 129 -6.04 10.83 19.56
C SER A 129 -6.11 9.35 19.94
N ALA A 130 -5.94 9.06 21.24
CA ALA A 130 -6.07 7.73 21.80
C ALA A 130 -7.52 7.22 21.86
N GLU A 131 -8.48 8.13 21.77
CA GLU A 131 -9.92 7.87 21.86
C GLU A 131 -10.54 7.50 20.52
N PHE A 132 -9.73 7.31 19.46
CA PHE A 132 -10.22 6.90 18.15
C PHE A 132 -11.01 5.59 18.23
N ASP A 133 -12.21 5.60 17.66
CA ASP A 133 -13.10 4.43 17.65
C ASP A 133 -12.74 3.48 16.49
N PHE A 134 -11.99 2.43 16.81
CA PHE A 134 -11.63 1.38 15.87
C PHE A 134 -12.79 0.45 15.48
N SER A 135 -13.94 0.55 16.11
CA SER A 135 -15.14 -0.25 15.77
C SER A 135 -16.07 0.44 14.76
N ASN A 136 -15.82 1.71 14.46
CA ASN A 136 -16.66 2.49 13.55
C ASN A 136 -16.24 2.27 12.09
N GLU A 137 -17.00 1.44 11.38
CA GLU A 137 -16.75 1.08 9.98
C GLU A 137 -16.89 2.25 9.01
N SER A 138 -17.70 3.27 9.31
CA SER A 138 -17.82 4.46 8.46
C SER A 138 -16.52 5.29 8.42
N ASN A 139 -15.61 5.09 9.38
CA ASN A 139 -14.29 5.70 9.34
C ASN A 139 -13.29 4.98 8.42
N VAL A 140 -13.64 3.85 7.81
CA VAL A 140 -12.76 3.17 6.83
C VAL A 140 -12.61 4.02 5.58
N ASP A 141 -11.38 4.15 5.09
CA ASP A 141 -11.07 4.90 3.86
C ASP A 141 -10.95 3.96 2.66
N CYS A 142 -12.08 3.69 2.01
CA CYS A 142 -12.13 2.86 0.82
C CYS A 142 -11.35 3.48 -0.36
N LEU A 143 -11.37 4.82 -0.46
CA LEU A 143 -10.73 5.56 -1.55
C LEU A 143 -9.21 5.43 -1.52
N ALA A 144 -8.58 5.34 -0.34
CA ALA A 144 -7.13 5.20 -0.23
C ALA A 144 -6.57 4.01 -1.03
N CYS A 145 -7.36 2.94 -1.16
CA CYS A 145 -6.99 1.73 -1.88
C CYS A 145 -7.62 1.65 -3.28
N HIS A 146 -8.82 2.19 -3.49
CA HIS A 146 -9.63 1.90 -4.68
C HIS A 146 -9.72 3.03 -5.69
N GLU A 147 -9.41 4.28 -5.32
CA GLU A 147 -9.48 5.45 -6.19
C GLU A 147 -8.48 5.36 -7.35
N GLN A 148 -8.87 5.76 -8.56
CA GLN A 148 -8.06 5.65 -9.78
C GLN A 148 -7.86 6.97 -10.52
N THR A 149 -8.36 8.10 -10.02
CA THR A 149 -8.08 9.41 -10.66
C THR A 149 -6.62 9.83 -10.45
N GLY A 150 -5.96 9.31 -9.40
CA GLY A 150 -4.65 9.73 -8.95
C GLY A 150 -4.63 11.11 -8.28
N THR A 151 -5.80 11.67 -7.97
CA THR A 151 -5.94 12.99 -7.35
C THR A 151 -6.33 12.92 -5.88
N TYR A 152 -6.67 11.74 -5.38
CA TYR A 152 -7.02 11.54 -3.99
C TYR A 152 -5.80 11.64 -3.09
N VAL A 153 -5.75 12.68 -2.28
CA VAL A 153 -4.65 12.96 -1.35
C VAL A 153 -5.19 13.04 0.07
N LYS A 154 -4.52 12.35 0.99
CA LYS A 154 -4.84 12.41 2.42
C LYS A 154 -4.06 13.51 3.13
N SER A 155 -4.72 14.16 4.08
CA SER A 155 -4.17 15.16 4.98
C SER A 155 -3.95 14.57 6.38
N ASN A 156 -3.79 15.44 7.37
CA ASN A 156 -3.67 15.07 8.79
C ASN A 156 -4.84 14.19 9.24
N SER A 157 -4.56 13.28 10.17
CA SER A 157 -5.54 12.30 10.70
C SER A 157 -6.19 11.41 9.64
N GLY A 158 -5.58 11.29 8.45
CA GLY A 158 -6.11 10.48 7.37
C GLY A 158 -7.31 11.07 6.64
N LEU A 159 -7.69 12.31 6.91
CA LEU A 159 -8.80 12.96 6.22
C LEU A 159 -8.44 13.27 4.75
N PRO A 160 -9.42 13.32 3.82
CA PRO A 160 -9.18 13.85 2.49
C PRO A 160 -8.64 15.29 2.58
N SER A 161 -7.68 15.63 1.70
CA SER A 161 -7.16 16.99 1.63
C SER A 161 -8.21 17.94 1.08
N GLU A 162 -8.13 19.22 1.48
CA GLU A 162 -8.99 20.26 0.92
C GLU A 162 -8.86 20.30 -0.61
N GLY A 163 -10.01 20.39 -1.28
CA GLY A 163 -10.09 20.44 -2.75
C GLY A 163 -10.11 19.08 -3.45
N VAL A 164 -10.08 17.96 -2.73
CA VAL A 164 -10.35 16.63 -3.31
C VAL A 164 -11.81 16.54 -3.72
N ASP A 165 -12.04 16.18 -4.99
CA ASP A 165 -13.38 15.88 -5.50
C ASP A 165 -13.76 14.45 -5.11
N LEU A 166 -14.52 14.32 -4.03
CA LEU A 166 -14.93 13.02 -3.48
C LEU A 166 -15.88 12.26 -4.40
N VAL A 167 -16.70 12.96 -5.19
CA VAL A 167 -17.60 12.31 -6.16
C VAL A 167 -16.78 11.70 -7.28
N SER A 168 -15.87 12.47 -7.88
CA SER A 168 -14.98 11.97 -8.93
C SER A 168 -14.11 10.81 -8.44
N ALA A 169 -13.57 10.91 -7.23
CA ALA A 169 -12.78 9.84 -6.60
C ALA A 169 -13.63 8.58 -6.41
N ALA A 170 -14.85 8.69 -5.87
CA ALA A 170 -15.75 7.56 -5.64
C ALA A 170 -16.22 6.90 -6.95
N GLN A 171 -16.46 7.68 -8.00
CA GLN A 171 -16.83 7.17 -9.31
C GLN A 171 -15.68 6.41 -10.01
N SER A 172 -14.45 6.75 -9.70
CA SER A 172 -13.26 6.17 -10.32
C SER A 172 -12.81 4.82 -9.72
N VAL A 173 -13.44 4.37 -8.63
CA VAL A 173 -12.93 3.22 -7.87
C VAL A 173 -12.81 1.96 -8.73
N SER A 174 -11.74 1.21 -8.49
CA SER A 174 -11.44 -0.05 -9.17
C SER A 174 -10.56 -0.96 -8.29
N THR A 175 -10.04 -2.02 -8.86
CA THR A 175 -9.08 -2.89 -8.18
C THR A 175 -7.84 -2.08 -7.79
N PRO A 176 -7.36 -2.19 -6.53
CA PRO A 176 -6.18 -1.49 -6.06
C PRO A 176 -4.95 -1.74 -6.95
N THR A 177 -4.18 -0.69 -7.18
CA THR A 177 -2.93 -0.72 -7.94
C THR A 177 -1.74 -0.42 -7.04
N ARG A 178 -0.53 -0.56 -7.57
CA ARG A 178 0.68 -0.15 -6.85
C ARG A 178 0.72 1.35 -6.55
N LEU A 179 0.06 2.17 -7.37
CA LEU A 179 -0.06 3.62 -7.12
C LEU A 179 -0.81 3.90 -5.82
N ASN A 180 -1.92 3.21 -5.60
CA ASN A 180 -2.69 3.32 -4.36
C ASN A 180 -1.84 2.93 -3.16
N CYS A 181 -1.18 1.77 -3.20
CA CYS A 181 -0.26 1.33 -2.15
C CYS A 181 0.86 2.35 -1.91
N GLY A 182 1.42 2.87 -3.01
CA GLY A 182 2.55 3.80 -3.00
C GLY A 182 2.26 5.14 -2.35
N SER A 183 1.01 5.60 -2.33
CA SER A 183 0.60 6.85 -1.68
C SER A 183 0.98 6.89 -0.19
N CYS A 184 1.02 5.74 0.46
CA CYS A 184 1.40 5.57 1.86
C CYS A 184 2.76 4.89 2.03
N HIS A 185 3.14 3.96 1.13
CA HIS A 185 4.29 3.08 1.30
C HIS A 185 5.55 3.53 0.58
N PHE A 186 5.46 4.40 -0.44
CA PHE A 186 6.64 4.91 -1.13
C PHE A 186 6.99 6.33 -0.68
N ASN A 187 8.21 6.51 -0.18
CA ASN A 187 8.73 7.80 0.29
C ASN A 187 7.91 8.46 1.42
N GLY A 188 7.05 7.72 2.10
CA GLY A 188 6.19 8.24 3.17
C GLY A 188 6.97 8.85 4.35
N GLY A 189 8.20 8.36 4.60
CA GLY A 189 9.13 8.88 5.60
C GLY A 189 10.17 9.85 5.05
N GLY A 190 10.09 10.25 3.76
CA GLY A 190 11.07 11.11 3.11
C GLY A 190 12.17 10.35 2.37
N GLY A 191 12.09 9.03 2.27
CA GLY A 191 13.01 8.16 1.53
C GLY A 191 12.55 6.69 1.57
N ASN A 192 13.30 5.81 0.90
CA ASN A 192 13.00 4.39 0.89
C ASN A 192 13.24 3.75 2.26
N ALA A 193 12.30 2.96 2.74
CA ALA A 193 12.38 2.21 3.99
C ALA A 193 12.80 3.05 5.23
N VAL A 194 12.41 4.33 5.27
CA VAL A 194 12.84 5.27 6.33
C VAL A 194 12.07 5.07 7.62
N LYS A 195 10.79 4.76 7.54
CA LYS A 195 9.94 4.48 8.72
C LYS A 195 9.13 3.21 8.56
N HIS A 196 8.52 2.77 9.64
CA HIS A 196 7.69 1.56 9.63
C HIS A 196 6.58 1.67 8.58
N GLY A 197 6.53 0.66 7.71
CA GLY A 197 5.62 0.59 6.58
C GLY A 197 6.19 1.12 5.25
N ASP A 198 7.30 1.88 5.26
CA ASP A 198 7.91 2.32 4.01
C ASP A 198 8.51 1.13 3.25
N LEU A 199 8.30 1.11 1.95
CA LEU A 199 8.87 0.17 1.00
C LEU A 199 9.90 0.87 0.12
N ASP A 200 10.76 0.08 -0.52
CA ASP A 200 11.67 0.62 -1.54
C ASP A 200 10.88 0.98 -2.80
N SER A 201 11.12 2.17 -3.33
CA SER A 201 10.43 2.67 -4.53
C SER A 201 10.70 1.85 -5.80
N SER A 202 11.71 0.97 -5.80
CA SER A 202 11.91 -0.01 -6.88
C SER A 202 10.75 -1.00 -7.01
N LEU A 203 9.95 -1.18 -5.96
CA LEU A 203 8.74 -2.01 -6.00
C LEU A 203 7.56 -1.32 -6.72
N PHE A 204 7.75 -0.07 -7.14
CA PHE A 204 6.75 0.67 -7.90
C PHE A 204 6.54 0.10 -9.32
N TYR A 205 7.57 -0.52 -9.93
CA TYR A 205 7.60 -1.03 -11.30
C TYR A 205 7.43 -2.55 -11.38
#